data_549adf8cfbc3386358df8acbea5843e4
#
_entry.id   549adf8cfbc3386358df8acbea5843e4
#
_cell.length_a   1.000
_cell.length_b   1.000
_cell.length_c   1.000
_cell.angle_alpha   90.00
_cell.angle_beta   90.00
_cell.angle_gamma   90.00
#
_symmetry.space_group_name_H-M   'P 1'
#
loop_
_entity.id
_entity.type
_entity.pdbx_description
1 polymer ?
#
loop_
_entity_poly.entity_id
_entity_poly.type
_entity_poly.pdbx_seq_one_letter_code
_entity_poly.pdbx_strand_id
1 'polypeptide(L)'
;PLTTIYFDKDRGAEIAVRALGGGYLTIRNGEPTGFNPFQLEPTPANIQFLNRFIRLILSMDGLPVTPEDEEKIAGAVAAVMSMRKEHRLFRVLLENMTEGATREEIARSVPKRLKKWVVGGELAWVFDNETDTLDFNTHPNFGIDGTEFLDNRSIRSPIAFYLLHRLEEVIDGRRMFFIMDEFWKWLLDEAFSDFAFNKLKTIRKQNGFGVFATQSPSDVLTSPIAKAVIEQSATQIFLPNPKASREDYVDGFKVSDVEFEIIRALPEDSRTMLIKQGTTSVLCLMDLGPIGWSLKVLSGSTDAIHFAENLRSTVGESPTAWLPYFLGQKQLSSDSL
;
A
#
# COMPACT_ATOMS: atom_id res chain seq x y z
N PRO A 1 0.61 -21.15 7.79
CA PRO A 1 0.85 -20.34 6.58
C PRO A 1 1.33 -18.95 6.97
N LEU A 2 2.19 -18.34 6.14
CA LEU A 2 2.64 -16.95 6.27
C LEU A 2 1.77 -16.10 5.35
N THR A 3 1.19 -15.02 5.87
CA THR A 3 0.52 -14.01 5.05
C THR A 3 1.53 -12.91 4.72
N THR A 4 1.69 -12.60 3.44
CA THR A 4 2.61 -11.56 2.98
C THR A 4 1.82 -10.44 2.31
N ILE A 5 2.03 -9.20 2.76
CA ILE A 5 1.49 -7.99 2.11
C ILE A 5 2.67 -7.17 1.59
N TYR A 6 2.66 -6.89 0.31
CA TYR A 6 3.70 -6.12 -0.36
C TYR A 6 3.13 -4.76 -0.79
N PHE A 7 3.63 -3.69 -0.19
CA PHE A 7 3.41 -2.32 -0.65
C PHE A 7 4.48 -2.00 -1.67
N ASP A 8 4.10 -2.01 -2.92
CA ASP A 8 4.99 -1.94 -4.07
C ASP A 8 5.00 -0.53 -4.68
N LYS A 9 6.14 -0.14 -5.19
CA LYS A 9 6.28 1.07 -6.00
C LYS A 9 6.83 0.66 -7.36
N ASP A 10 6.19 1.17 -8.41
CA ASP A 10 6.56 0.90 -9.81
C ASP A 10 6.40 -0.58 -10.23
N ARG A 11 5.54 -1.35 -9.52
CA ARG A 11 5.14 -2.73 -9.84
C ARG A 11 6.30 -3.74 -9.86
N GLY A 12 7.38 -3.44 -9.16
CA GLY A 12 8.59 -4.27 -9.14
C GLY A 12 8.37 -5.70 -8.64
N ALA A 13 7.43 -5.90 -7.71
CA ALA A 13 7.12 -7.20 -7.13
C ALA A 13 5.95 -7.93 -7.81
N GLU A 14 5.24 -7.33 -8.76
CA GLU A 14 4.01 -7.91 -9.30
C GLU A 14 4.19 -9.33 -9.85
N ILE A 15 5.20 -9.53 -10.69
CA ILE A 15 5.47 -10.83 -11.31
C ILE A 15 5.73 -11.89 -10.22
N ALA A 16 6.53 -11.55 -9.21
CA ALA A 16 6.86 -12.45 -8.11
C ALA A 16 5.63 -12.80 -7.26
N VAL A 17 4.83 -11.80 -6.88
CA VAL A 17 3.61 -12.01 -6.09
C VAL A 17 2.64 -12.92 -6.85
N ARG A 18 2.38 -12.63 -8.13
CA ARG A 18 1.47 -13.43 -8.96
C ARG A 18 2.01 -14.83 -9.25
N ALA A 19 3.31 -14.98 -9.48
CA ALA A 19 3.94 -16.29 -9.67
C ALA A 19 3.81 -17.20 -8.44
N LEU A 20 3.77 -16.62 -7.25
CA LEU A 20 3.51 -17.33 -6.00
C LEU A 20 2.02 -17.57 -5.73
N GLY A 21 1.13 -17.31 -6.69
CA GLY A 21 -0.32 -17.46 -6.55
C GLY A 21 -0.97 -16.37 -5.73
N GLY A 22 -0.30 -15.23 -5.59
CA GLY A 22 -0.81 -14.08 -4.85
C GLY A 22 -1.76 -13.19 -5.65
N GLY A 23 -2.58 -12.42 -4.95
CA GLY A 23 -3.34 -11.31 -5.50
C GLY A 23 -2.46 -10.07 -5.69
N TYR A 24 -2.76 -9.27 -6.70
CA TYR A 24 -2.05 -8.01 -6.91
C TYR A 24 -3.02 -6.94 -7.38
N LEU A 25 -3.11 -5.86 -6.60
CA LEU A 25 -3.99 -4.72 -6.84
C LEU A 25 -3.19 -3.58 -7.49
N THR A 26 -3.60 -3.19 -8.67
CA THR A 26 -3.09 -1.98 -9.35
C THR A 26 -4.17 -0.92 -9.33
N ILE A 27 -3.87 0.25 -8.77
CA ILE A 27 -4.79 1.39 -8.70
C ILE A 27 -4.38 2.38 -9.79
N ARG A 28 -5.22 2.54 -10.80
CA ARG A 28 -4.99 3.48 -11.91
C ARG A 28 -5.93 4.68 -11.82
N ASN A 29 -5.39 5.86 -12.06
CA ASN A 29 -6.20 7.09 -12.03
C ASN A 29 -7.33 7.05 -13.06
N GLY A 30 -8.56 7.24 -12.60
CA GLY A 30 -9.76 7.25 -13.45
C GLY A 30 -10.37 5.88 -13.72
N GLU A 31 -9.74 4.77 -13.34
CA GLU A 31 -10.30 3.43 -13.46
C GLU A 31 -10.96 3.00 -12.13
N PRO A 32 -12.13 2.32 -12.16
CA PRO A 32 -12.76 1.83 -10.93
C PRO A 32 -11.82 0.97 -10.09
N THR A 33 -11.61 1.37 -8.82
CA THR A 33 -10.74 0.63 -7.90
C THR A 33 -11.35 -0.69 -7.44
N GLY A 34 -12.67 -0.80 -7.50
CA GLY A 34 -13.43 -1.86 -6.86
C GLY A 34 -13.54 -1.69 -5.34
N PHE A 35 -13.25 -0.50 -4.78
CA PHE A 35 -13.42 -0.23 -3.34
C PHE A 35 -14.81 0.29 -3.04
N ASN A 36 -15.43 -0.29 -2.02
CA ASN A 36 -16.66 0.21 -1.45
C ASN A 36 -16.63 0.04 0.08
N PRO A 37 -16.22 1.06 0.84
CA PRO A 37 -16.10 0.97 2.29
C PRO A 37 -17.42 0.64 3.01
N PHE A 38 -18.58 0.91 2.39
CA PHE A 38 -19.89 0.61 2.96
C PHE A 38 -20.27 -0.88 2.87
N GLN A 39 -19.50 -1.68 2.13
CA GLN A 39 -19.68 -3.14 2.07
C GLN A 39 -19.06 -3.89 3.27
N LEU A 40 -18.36 -3.18 4.16
CA LEU A 40 -17.86 -3.72 5.41
C LEU A 40 -19.00 -4.24 6.31
N GLU A 41 -18.67 -5.19 7.18
CA GLU A 41 -19.62 -5.66 8.18
C GLU A 41 -20.05 -4.52 9.14
N PRO A 42 -21.34 -4.41 9.53
CA PRO A 42 -21.85 -3.28 10.31
C PRO A 42 -21.48 -3.39 11.80
N THR A 43 -20.20 -3.57 12.08
CA THR A 43 -19.66 -3.59 13.45
C THR A 43 -19.47 -2.17 13.98
N PRO A 44 -19.49 -1.96 15.31
CA PRO A 44 -19.19 -0.65 15.90
C PRO A 44 -17.85 -0.08 15.43
N ALA A 45 -16.82 -0.93 15.25
CA ALA A 45 -15.51 -0.52 14.77
C ALA A 45 -15.56 0.01 13.31
N ASN A 46 -16.26 -0.70 12.42
CA ASN A 46 -16.42 -0.30 11.03
C ASN A 46 -17.29 0.95 10.89
N ILE A 47 -18.34 1.11 11.70
CA ILE A 47 -19.14 2.34 11.74
C ILE A 47 -18.28 3.53 12.20
N GLN A 48 -17.46 3.34 13.23
CA GLN A 48 -16.53 4.38 13.69
C GLN A 48 -15.48 4.72 12.62
N PHE A 49 -14.95 3.70 11.94
CA PHE A 49 -14.04 3.91 10.81
C PHE A 49 -14.70 4.74 9.71
N LEU A 50 -15.94 4.39 9.28
CA LEU A 50 -16.66 5.11 8.24
C LEU A 50 -16.91 6.58 8.60
N ASN A 51 -17.27 6.87 9.84
CA ASN A 51 -17.44 8.25 10.31
C ASN A 51 -16.12 9.03 10.18
N ARG A 52 -14.99 8.45 10.59
CA ARG A 52 -13.67 9.05 10.47
C ARG A 52 -13.24 9.19 9.00
N PHE A 53 -13.55 8.21 8.18
CA PHE A 53 -13.28 8.17 6.75
C PHE A 53 -13.99 9.31 6.00
N ILE A 54 -15.29 9.52 6.24
CA ILE A 54 -16.04 10.61 5.63
C ILE A 54 -15.53 11.97 6.11
N ARG A 55 -15.20 12.08 7.40
CA ARG A 55 -14.60 13.31 7.95
C ARG A 55 -13.24 13.62 7.32
N LEU A 56 -12.39 12.60 7.10
CA LEU A 56 -11.12 12.76 6.40
C LEU A 56 -11.33 13.32 4.98
N ILE A 57 -12.22 12.71 4.21
CA ILE A 57 -12.55 13.16 2.85
C ILE A 57 -13.01 14.62 2.83
N LEU A 58 -13.88 15.02 3.76
CA LEU A 58 -14.37 16.39 3.87
C LEU A 58 -13.23 17.36 4.21
N SER A 59 -12.36 17.02 5.15
CA SER A 59 -11.27 17.90 5.58
C SER A 59 -10.27 18.24 4.47
N MET A 60 -10.25 17.45 3.39
CA MET A 60 -9.32 17.65 2.26
C MET A 60 -9.63 18.90 1.41
N ASP A 61 -10.80 19.48 1.51
CA ASP A 61 -11.14 20.74 0.83
C ASP A 61 -10.70 21.99 1.61
N GLY A 62 -10.12 21.79 2.80
CA GLY A 62 -9.65 22.88 3.67
C GLY A 62 -10.76 23.57 4.48
N LEU A 63 -12.01 23.13 4.34
CA LEU A 63 -13.12 23.66 5.13
C LEU A 63 -13.27 22.86 6.43
N PRO A 64 -13.60 23.52 7.56
CA PRO A 64 -13.82 22.81 8.81
C PRO A 64 -15.01 21.86 8.71
N VAL A 65 -14.94 20.76 9.44
CA VAL A 65 -16.07 19.88 9.70
C VAL A 65 -16.64 20.29 11.05
N THR A 66 -17.87 20.73 11.06
CA THR A 66 -18.53 21.23 12.28
C THR A 66 -19.12 20.07 13.10
N PRO A 67 -19.42 20.26 14.39
CA PRO A 67 -20.15 19.25 15.17
C PRO A 67 -21.48 18.84 14.55
N GLU A 68 -22.20 19.77 13.93
CA GLU A 68 -23.44 19.49 13.20
C GLU A 68 -23.20 18.61 11.97
N ASP A 69 -22.09 18.83 11.24
CA ASP A 69 -21.69 17.95 10.14
C ASP A 69 -21.38 16.54 10.64
N GLU A 70 -20.70 16.42 11.78
CA GLU A 70 -20.39 15.13 12.40
C GLU A 70 -21.66 14.35 12.79
N GLU A 71 -22.69 15.02 13.32
CA GLU A 71 -23.99 14.40 13.61
C GLU A 71 -24.69 13.92 12.33
N LYS A 72 -24.69 14.74 11.27
CA LYS A 72 -25.25 14.38 9.96
C LYS A 72 -24.54 13.16 9.37
N ILE A 73 -23.19 13.15 9.41
CA ILE A 73 -22.37 12.02 8.94
C ILE A 73 -22.72 10.75 9.73
N ALA A 74 -22.74 10.82 11.06
CA ALA A 74 -23.01 9.67 11.90
C ALA A 74 -24.42 9.10 11.65
N GLY A 75 -25.42 9.94 11.49
CA GLY A 75 -26.79 9.54 11.15
C GLY A 75 -26.88 8.86 9.78
N ALA A 76 -26.25 9.45 8.75
CA ALA A 76 -26.28 8.89 7.41
C ALA A 76 -25.47 7.58 7.30
N VAL A 77 -24.31 7.49 7.94
CA VAL A 77 -23.52 6.25 8.00
C VAL A 77 -24.34 5.14 8.69
N ALA A 78 -24.97 5.43 9.82
CA ALA A 78 -25.80 4.46 10.52
C ALA A 78 -26.99 3.99 9.66
N ALA A 79 -27.63 4.92 8.94
CA ALA A 79 -28.73 4.59 8.01
C ALA A 79 -28.27 3.65 6.90
N VAL A 80 -27.18 3.98 6.19
CA VAL A 80 -26.64 3.15 5.10
C VAL A 80 -26.21 1.78 5.64
N MET A 81 -25.51 1.73 6.76
CA MET A 81 -25.02 0.47 7.34
C MET A 81 -26.14 -0.43 7.87
N SER A 82 -27.35 0.10 8.14
CA SER A 82 -28.54 -0.68 8.48
C SER A 82 -29.23 -1.34 7.28
N MET A 83 -28.91 -0.91 6.06
CA MET A 83 -29.49 -1.46 4.82
C MET A 83 -28.91 -2.84 4.52
N ARG A 84 -29.57 -3.58 3.59
CA ARG A 84 -29.00 -4.79 3.01
C ARG A 84 -27.72 -4.46 2.26
N LYS A 85 -26.76 -5.36 2.26
CA LYS A 85 -25.39 -5.15 1.75
C LYS A 85 -25.39 -4.61 0.31
N GLU A 86 -26.24 -5.15 -0.55
CA GLU A 86 -26.37 -4.74 -1.95
C GLU A 86 -26.80 -3.27 -2.17
N HIS A 87 -27.35 -2.62 -1.15
CA HIS A 87 -27.77 -1.22 -1.20
C HIS A 87 -26.80 -0.27 -0.48
N ARG A 88 -25.70 -0.77 0.08
CA ARG A 88 -24.71 0.04 0.80
C ARG A 88 -23.70 0.62 -0.17
N LEU A 89 -24.00 1.80 -0.70
CA LEU A 89 -23.18 2.50 -1.69
C LEU A 89 -22.84 3.90 -1.22
N PHE A 90 -21.72 4.44 -1.69
CA PHE A 90 -21.31 5.78 -1.28
C PHE A 90 -22.34 6.85 -1.70
N ARG A 91 -22.90 6.73 -2.90
CA ARG A 91 -23.97 7.64 -3.38
C ARG A 91 -25.21 7.62 -2.47
N VAL A 92 -25.55 6.46 -1.90
CA VAL A 92 -26.70 6.33 -0.98
C VAL A 92 -26.46 7.09 0.33
N LEU A 93 -25.20 7.28 0.74
CA LEU A 93 -24.88 8.14 1.88
C LEU A 93 -25.40 9.57 1.68
N LEU A 94 -25.20 10.13 0.48
CA LEU A 94 -25.63 11.49 0.16
C LEU A 94 -27.15 11.62 0.13
N GLU A 95 -27.86 10.59 -0.32
CA GLU A 95 -29.32 10.56 -0.35
C GLU A 95 -29.94 10.59 1.05
N ASN A 96 -29.20 10.16 2.06
CA ASN A 96 -29.61 10.19 3.46
C ASN A 96 -29.22 11.50 4.18
N MET A 97 -28.77 12.51 3.45
CA MET A 97 -28.38 13.82 3.99
C MET A 97 -29.20 14.94 3.35
N THR A 98 -29.52 15.96 4.14
CA THR A 98 -30.20 17.18 3.65
C THR A 98 -29.16 18.24 3.28
N GLU A 99 -29.35 18.87 2.14
CA GLU A 99 -28.67 20.13 1.80
C GLU A 99 -29.31 21.27 2.61
N GLY A 100 -28.59 22.39 2.75
CA GLY A 100 -29.14 23.57 3.43
C GLY A 100 -30.27 24.26 2.66
N ALA A 101 -30.90 25.23 3.28
CA ALA A 101 -32.01 26.04 2.69
C ALA A 101 -31.49 27.21 1.83
N THR A 102 -30.37 27.79 2.17
CA THR A 102 -29.75 28.91 1.47
C THR A 102 -28.63 28.46 0.53
N ARG A 103 -28.31 29.32 -0.46
CA ARG A 103 -27.17 29.03 -1.38
C ARG A 103 -25.85 28.82 -0.64
N GLU A 104 -25.64 29.57 0.44
CA GLU A 104 -24.40 29.48 1.22
C GLU A 104 -24.34 28.18 2.03
N GLU A 105 -25.45 27.81 2.67
CA GLU A 105 -25.56 26.51 3.37
C GLU A 105 -25.37 25.32 2.41
N ILE A 106 -26.04 25.38 1.25
CA ILE A 106 -25.89 24.33 0.22
C ILE A 106 -24.43 24.22 -0.23
N ALA A 107 -23.75 25.34 -0.49
CA ALA A 107 -22.36 25.32 -0.97
C ALA A 107 -21.39 24.69 0.04
N ARG A 108 -21.68 24.78 1.35
CA ARG A 108 -20.88 24.22 2.43
C ARG A 108 -21.40 22.88 2.96
N SER A 109 -22.55 22.42 2.46
CA SER A 109 -23.18 21.19 2.97
C SER A 109 -22.33 19.96 2.71
N VAL A 110 -22.41 18.98 3.61
CA VAL A 110 -21.73 17.69 3.49
C VAL A 110 -22.04 17.01 2.14
N PRO A 111 -23.30 16.88 1.67
CA PRO A 111 -23.60 16.28 0.38
C PRO A 111 -22.91 16.99 -0.78
N LYS A 112 -22.89 18.33 -0.79
CA LYS A 112 -22.28 19.11 -1.85
C LYS A 112 -20.77 18.90 -1.93
N ARG A 113 -20.09 18.84 -0.79
CA ARG A 113 -18.66 18.63 -0.67
C ARG A 113 -18.26 17.21 -1.07
N LEU A 114 -19.10 16.21 -0.80
CA LEU A 114 -18.88 14.81 -1.16
C LEU A 114 -19.27 14.49 -2.60
N LYS A 115 -19.97 15.38 -3.32
CA LYS A 115 -20.54 15.10 -4.65
C LYS A 115 -19.49 14.64 -5.68
N LYS A 116 -18.24 15.10 -5.56
CA LYS A 116 -17.16 14.67 -6.45
C LYS A 116 -16.77 13.19 -6.31
N TRP A 117 -17.17 12.53 -5.21
CA TRP A 117 -16.82 11.15 -4.89
C TRP A 117 -17.89 10.12 -5.29
N VAL A 118 -19.01 10.56 -5.82
CA VAL A 118 -20.12 9.69 -6.24
C VAL A 118 -20.39 9.82 -7.74
N VAL A 119 -21.21 8.93 -8.29
CA VAL A 119 -21.58 8.89 -9.70
C VAL A 119 -21.86 10.29 -10.26
N GLY A 120 -21.20 10.62 -11.38
CA GLY A 120 -21.20 11.95 -11.99
C GLY A 120 -20.14 12.91 -11.45
N GLY A 121 -19.37 12.54 -10.45
CA GLY A 121 -18.21 13.28 -9.93
C GLY A 121 -16.89 12.69 -10.44
N GLU A 122 -15.83 13.51 -10.43
CA GLU A 122 -14.51 13.18 -10.97
C GLU A 122 -13.79 12.05 -10.21
N LEU A 123 -14.14 11.80 -8.93
CA LEU A 123 -13.52 10.81 -8.05
C LEU A 123 -14.46 9.64 -7.71
N ALA A 124 -15.59 9.50 -8.43
CA ALA A 124 -16.54 8.41 -8.21
C ALA A 124 -15.92 7.02 -8.36
N TRP A 125 -14.97 6.88 -9.26
CA TRP A 125 -14.24 5.65 -9.55
C TRP A 125 -13.46 5.10 -8.34
N VAL A 126 -13.19 5.93 -7.32
CA VAL A 126 -12.39 5.51 -6.16
C VAL A 126 -13.20 4.68 -5.17
N PHE A 127 -14.39 5.14 -4.75
CA PHE A 127 -15.14 4.49 -3.65
C PHE A 127 -16.62 4.24 -3.93
N ASP A 128 -17.19 4.75 -5.04
CA ASP A 128 -18.59 4.52 -5.37
C ASP A 128 -18.79 3.32 -6.31
N ASN A 129 -18.16 2.19 -5.94
CA ASN A 129 -18.26 0.94 -6.67
C ASN A 129 -19.41 0.07 -6.12
N GLU A 130 -20.03 -0.75 -6.98
CA GLU A 130 -21.17 -1.60 -6.61
C GLU A 130 -20.83 -2.63 -5.56
N THR A 131 -19.60 -3.15 -5.59
CA THR A 131 -19.10 -4.16 -4.64
C THR A 131 -17.72 -3.77 -4.16
N ASP A 132 -17.34 -4.27 -2.97
CA ASP A 132 -15.97 -4.17 -2.49
C ASP A 132 -15.20 -5.44 -2.88
N THR A 133 -14.21 -5.27 -3.74
CA THR A 133 -13.39 -6.38 -4.25
C THR A 133 -12.09 -6.59 -3.47
N LEU A 134 -11.79 -5.70 -2.51
CA LEU A 134 -10.58 -5.82 -1.69
C LEU A 134 -10.77 -6.88 -0.61
N ASP A 135 -10.07 -8.00 -0.73
CA ASP A 135 -10.01 -9.05 0.29
C ASP A 135 -8.60 -9.62 0.43
N PHE A 136 -7.93 -9.28 1.51
CA PHE A 136 -6.60 -9.80 1.84
C PHE A 136 -6.60 -11.26 2.33
N ASN A 137 -7.77 -11.89 2.49
CA ASN A 137 -7.86 -13.29 2.89
C ASN A 137 -7.94 -14.26 1.71
N THR A 138 -8.22 -13.76 0.49
CA THR A 138 -8.34 -14.61 -0.70
C THR A 138 -7.02 -15.26 -1.10
N HIS A 139 -5.90 -14.61 -0.78
CA HIS A 139 -4.56 -15.09 -1.10
C HIS A 139 -3.61 -14.97 0.08
N PRO A 140 -2.68 -15.91 0.27
CA PRO A 140 -1.65 -15.81 1.32
C PRO A 140 -0.64 -14.68 1.03
N ASN A 141 -0.47 -14.31 -0.24
CA ASN A 141 0.40 -13.22 -0.67
C ASN A 141 -0.43 -12.19 -1.42
N PHE A 142 -0.22 -10.91 -1.10
CA PHE A 142 -0.95 -9.82 -1.73
C PHE A 142 -0.03 -8.63 -1.97
N GLY A 143 -0.02 -8.09 -3.20
CA GLY A 143 0.70 -6.89 -3.57
C GLY A 143 -0.26 -5.72 -3.81
N ILE A 144 0.17 -4.52 -3.46
CA ILE A 144 -0.56 -3.27 -3.68
C ILE A 144 0.37 -2.32 -4.39
N ASP A 145 0.03 -1.93 -5.61
CA ASP A 145 0.75 -0.93 -6.37
C ASP A 145 0.38 0.48 -5.90
N GLY A 146 1.37 1.19 -5.37
CA GLY A 146 1.24 2.57 -4.92
C GLY A 146 1.59 3.63 -5.97
N THR A 147 1.98 3.22 -7.18
CA THR A 147 2.62 4.10 -8.18
C THR A 147 1.82 5.37 -8.47
N GLU A 148 0.55 5.23 -8.83
CA GLU A 148 -0.24 6.38 -9.25
C GLU A 148 -0.94 7.09 -8.07
N PHE A 149 -1.53 6.35 -7.12
CA PHE A 149 -2.32 6.99 -6.09
C PHE A 149 -1.48 7.72 -5.04
N LEU A 150 -0.24 7.26 -4.76
CA LEU A 150 0.65 7.97 -3.82
C LEU A 150 1.05 9.35 -4.33
N ASP A 151 1.17 9.52 -5.63
CA ASP A 151 1.51 10.82 -6.24
C ASP A 151 0.26 11.71 -6.44
N ASN A 152 -0.96 11.16 -6.33
CA ASN A 152 -2.21 11.91 -6.46
C ASN A 152 -2.75 12.37 -5.10
N ARG A 153 -2.50 13.64 -4.76
CA ARG A 153 -2.89 14.24 -3.48
C ARG A 153 -4.40 14.20 -3.20
N SER A 154 -5.23 14.16 -4.25
CA SER A 154 -6.70 14.19 -4.11
C SER A 154 -7.27 12.86 -3.59
N ILE A 155 -6.56 11.74 -3.77
CA ILE A 155 -7.06 10.40 -3.42
C ILE A 155 -6.13 9.66 -2.46
N ARG A 156 -4.88 10.10 -2.31
CA ARG A 156 -3.86 9.41 -1.51
C ARG A 156 -4.34 9.08 -0.11
N SER A 157 -4.73 10.10 0.66
CA SER A 157 -5.08 9.90 2.06
C SER A 157 -6.35 9.07 2.26
N PRO A 158 -7.44 9.23 1.50
CA PRO A 158 -8.59 8.34 1.60
C PRO A 158 -8.29 6.89 1.24
N ILE A 159 -7.52 6.65 0.16
CA ILE A 159 -7.11 5.29 -0.22
C ILE A 159 -6.22 4.69 0.85
N ALA A 160 -5.21 5.43 1.32
CA ALA A 160 -4.33 5.02 2.41
C ALA A 160 -5.11 4.60 3.65
N PHE A 161 -6.02 5.44 4.10
CA PHE A 161 -6.83 5.20 5.30
C PHE A 161 -7.71 3.96 5.16
N TYR A 162 -8.30 3.75 3.97
CA TYR A 162 -9.09 2.57 3.67
C TYR A 162 -8.23 1.29 3.63
N LEU A 163 -7.13 1.29 2.87
CA LEU A 163 -6.22 0.15 2.76
C LEU A 163 -5.67 -0.29 4.11
N LEU A 164 -5.29 0.67 4.95
CA LEU A 164 -4.75 0.38 6.28
C LEU A 164 -5.79 -0.18 7.23
N HIS A 165 -7.05 0.30 7.17
CA HIS A 165 -8.14 -0.28 7.93
C HIS A 165 -8.37 -1.75 7.53
N ARG A 166 -8.42 -2.04 6.22
CA ARG A 166 -8.57 -3.40 5.70
C ARG A 166 -7.38 -4.30 6.05
N LEU A 167 -6.17 -3.73 6.07
CA LEU A 167 -4.98 -4.44 6.51
C LEU A 167 -5.03 -4.78 8.01
N GLU A 168 -5.52 -3.87 8.84
CA GLU A 168 -5.66 -4.12 10.28
C GLU A 168 -6.61 -5.28 10.59
N GLU A 169 -7.64 -5.52 9.77
CA GLU A 169 -8.56 -6.66 9.93
C GLU A 169 -7.87 -8.02 9.78
N VAL A 170 -6.77 -8.10 9.03
CA VAL A 170 -6.02 -9.36 8.84
C VAL A 170 -4.84 -9.52 9.81
N ILE A 171 -4.55 -8.51 10.63
CA ILE A 171 -3.56 -8.62 11.72
C ILE A 171 -4.24 -9.19 12.97
N ASP A 172 -4.56 -10.47 12.91
CA ASP A 172 -5.33 -11.20 13.93
C ASP A 172 -4.50 -12.17 14.79
N GLY A 173 -3.15 -12.04 14.70
CA GLY A 173 -2.20 -12.94 15.37
C GLY A 173 -1.66 -14.06 14.48
N ARG A 174 -2.12 -14.16 13.22
CA ARG A 174 -1.48 -15.01 12.21
C ARG A 174 -0.05 -14.56 11.94
N ARG A 175 0.79 -15.44 11.42
CA ARG A 175 2.11 -15.03 10.95
C ARG A 175 1.96 -14.09 9.77
N MET A 176 2.48 -12.87 9.91
CA MET A 176 2.38 -11.84 8.89
C MET A 176 3.73 -11.24 8.57
N PHE A 177 3.95 -11.02 7.28
CA PHE A 177 5.09 -10.32 6.75
C PHE A 177 4.62 -9.20 5.84
N PHE A 178 5.01 -7.97 6.11
CA PHE A 178 4.76 -6.89 5.19
C PHE A 178 6.07 -6.26 4.72
N ILE A 179 6.10 -5.95 3.44
CA ILE A 179 7.23 -5.31 2.76
C ILE A 179 6.73 -3.98 2.24
N MET A 180 7.46 -2.93 2.49
CA MET A 180 7.17 -1.59 1.94
C MET A 180 8.38 -1.15 1.12
N ASP A 181 8.21 -1.18 -0.20
CA ASP A 181 9.20 -0.65 -1.13
C ASP A 181 9.04 0.87 -1.25
N GLU A 182 10.14 1.58 -1.35
CA GLU A 182 10.21 3.05 -1.29
C GLU A 182 9.34 3.62 -0.15
N PHE A 183 9.50 3.03 1.04
CA PHE A 183 8.56 3.24 2.15
C PHE A 183 8.43 4.71 2.59
N TRP A 184 9.41 5.55 2.33
CA TRP A 184 9.34 6.98 2.59
C TRP A 184 8.20 7.67 1.82
N LYS A 185 7.86 7.20 0.61
CA LYS A 185 6.72 7.72 -0.16
C LYS A 185 5.39 7.42 0.52
N TRP A 186 5.26 6.26 1.13
CA TRP A 186 4.09 5.89 1.92
C TRP A 186 3.98 6.76 3.16
N LEU A 187 5.11 7.11 3.79
CA LEU A 187 5.16 8.00 4.96
C LEU A 187 4.80 9.47 4.67
N LEU A 188 4.69 9.88 3.41
CA LEU A 188 4.16 11.19 3.05
C LEU A 188 2.69 11.36 3.42
N ASP A 189 1.98 10.26 3.66
CA ASP A 189 0.62 10.24 4.16
C ASP A 189 0.60 10.01 5.67
N GLU A 190 -0.15 10.83 6.40
CA GLU A 190 -0.22 10.78 7.86
C GLU A 190 -0.76 9.43 8.35
N ALA A 191 -1.75 8.85 7.67
CA ALA A 191 -2.33 7.56 8.07
C ALA A 191 -1.31 6.43 7.96
N PHE A 192 -0.50 6.40 6.89
CA PHE A 192 0.59 5.44 6.77
C PHE A 192 1.70 5.69 7.80
N SER A 193 2.04 6.95 8.06
CA SER A 193 3.03 7.31 9.07
C SER A 193 2.62 6.83 10.47
N ASP A 194 1.39 7.08 10.86
CA ASP A 194 0.82 6.63 12.13
C ASP A 194 0.73 5.10 12.21
N PHE A 195 0.29 4.45 11.13
CA PHE A 195 0.25 2.99 11.04
C PHE A 195 1.65 2.41 11.22
N ALA A 196 2.64 2.87 10.46
CA ALA A 196 4.02 2.38 10.55
C ALA A 196 4.59 2.58 11.96
N PHE A 197 4.39 3.75 12.56
CA PHE A 197 4.84 4.05 13.92
C PHE A 197 4.23 3.11 14.98
N ASN A 198 2.92 2.85 14.89
CA ASN A 198 2.23 1.98 15.83
C ASN A 198 2.61 0.50 15.59
N LYS A 199 2.70 0.07 14.34
CA LYS A 199 3.02 -1.34 14.00
C LYS A 199 4.47 -1.69 14.28
N LEU A 200 5.43 -0.80 14.04
CA LEU A 200 6.83 -1.00 14.43
C LEU A 200 6.95 -1.41 15.91
N LYS A 201 6.12 -0.84 16.78
CA LYS A 201 6.13 -1.14 18.22
C LYS A 201 5.38 -2.42 18.60
N THR A 202 4.39 -2.83 17.85
CA THR A 202 3.43 -3.86 18.25
C THR A 202 3.45 -5.12 17.40
N ILE A 203 3.90 -5.04 16.15
CA ILE A 203 3.82 -6.12 15.16
C ILE A 203 4.48 -7.43 15.62
N ARG A 204 5.60 -7.33 16.34
CA ARG A 204 6.29 -8.51 16.89
C ARG A 204 5.40 -9.29 17.86
N LYS A 205 4.59 -8.60 18.68
CA LYS A 205 3.63 -9.24 19.61
C LYS A 205 2.46 -9.88 18.88
N GLN A 206 2.24 -9.49 17.63
CA GLN A 206 1.19 -9.99 16.75
C GLN A 206 1.70 -11.02 15.73
N ASN A 207 2.84 -11.68 16.01
CA ASN A 207 3.49 -12.66 15.14
C ASN A 207 3.86 -12.14 13.74
N GLY A 208 4.09 -10.83 13.62
CA GLY A 208 4.45 -10.19 12.37
C GLY A 208 5.84 -9.57 12.39
N PHE A 209 6.37 -9.29 11.22
CA PHE A 209 7.53 -8.43 11.03
C PHE A 209 7.42 -7.66 9.71
N GLY A 210 8.12 -6.53 9.62
CA GLY A 210 8.15 -5.67 8.44
C GLY A 210 9.54 -5.51 7.88
N VAL A 211 9.63 -5.35 6.57
CA VAL A 211 10.81 -4.90 5.84
C VAL A 211 10.48 -3.57 5.19
N PHE A 212 11.33 -2.60 5.40
CA PHE A 212 11.21 -1.26 4.86
C PHE A 212 12.42 -1.02 3.94
N ALA A 213 12.18 -0.82 2.67
CA ALA A 213 13.21 -0.58 1.68
C ALA A 213 13.16 0.87 1.17
N THR A 214 14.32 1.44 0.87
CA THR A 214 14.45 2.77 0.27
C THR A 214 15.74 2.89 -0.50
N GLN A 215 15.71 3.67 -1.56
CA GLN A 215 16.90 4.12 -2.30
C GLN A 215 17.38 5.51 -1.81
N SER A 216 16.58 6.19 -0.97
CA SER A 216 16.86 7.54 -0.48
C SER A 216 16.94 7.58 1.04
N PRO A 217 18.13 7.35 1.63
CA PRO A 217 18.34 7.43 3.07
C PRO A 217 17.92 8.78 3.67
N SER A 218 18.24 9.89 3.02
CA SER A 218 17.90 11.24 3.45
C SER A 218 16.40 11.48 3.57
N ASP A 219 15.58 10.91 2.66
CA ASP A 219 14.13 11.07 2.70
C ASP A 219 13.52 10.35 3.92
N VAL A 220 14.11 9.21 4.30
CA VAL A 220 13.72 8.52 5.53
C VAL A 220 14.05 9.36 6.76
N LEU A 221 15.26 9.93 6.82
CA LEU A 221 15.75 10.70 7.95
C LEU A 221 14.97 11.99 8.21
N THR A 222 14.36 12.56 7.16
CA THR A 222 13.49 13.74 7.27
C THR A 222 12.07 13.40 7.75
N SER A 223 11.68 12.13 7.76
CA SER A 223 10.37 11.68 8.22
C SER A 223 10.20 11.90 9.74
N PRO A 224 9.00 12.32 10.21
CA PRO A 224 8.68 12.46 11.63
C PRO A 224 8.91 11.17 12.45
N ILE A 225 8.82 10.00 11.80
CA ILE A 225 9.00 8.70 12.45
C ILE A 225 10.39 8.10 12.25
N ALA A 226 11.33 8.82 11.61
CA ALA A 226 12.67 8.32 11.30
C ALA A 226 13.36 7.65 12.49
N LYS A 227 13.35 8.34 13.64
CA LYS A 227 13.94 7.81 14.88
C LYS A 227 13.33 6.46 15.29
N ALA A 228 12.01 6.34 15.21
CA ALA A 228 11.33 5.10 15.58
C ALA A 228 11.66 3.96 14.59
N VAL A 229 11.72 4.26 13.29
CA VAL A 229 12.11 3.28 12.25
C VAL A 229 13.51 2.75 12.53
N ILE A 230 14.48 3.62 12.76
CA ILE A 230 15.88 3.24 12.99
C ILE A 230 16.03 2.44 14.30
N GLU A 231 15.45 2.92 15.40
CA GLU A 231 15.56 2.27 16.71
C GLU A 231 14.82 0.92 16.80
N GLN A 232 13.72 0.74 16.06
CA GLN A 232 12.95 -0.50 16.08
C GLN A 232 13.40 -1.51 15.01
N SER A 233 14.24 -1.08 14.06
CA SER A 233 14.81 -1.97 13.04
C SER A 233 15.95 -2.79 13.64
N ALA A 234 15.64 -4.01 14.07
CA ALA A 234 16.63 -4.92 14.68
C ALA A 234 17.75 -5.30 13.71
N THR A 235 17.46 -5.32 12.41
CA THR A 235 18.41 -5.60 11.33
C THR A 235 18.37 -4.47 10.32
N GLN A 236 19.54 -3.96 9.97
CA GLN A 236 19.73 -2.96 8.93
C GLN A 236 20.61 -3.57 7.84
N ILE A 237 20.22 -3.40 6.57
CA ILE A 237 20.94 -3.91 5.42
C ILE A 237 21.35 -2.74 4.56
N PHE A 238 22.64 -2.57 4.35
CA PHE A 238 23.19 -1.49 3.53
C PHE A 238 23.80 -2.07 2.26
N LEU A 239 23.28 -1.64 1.12
CA LEU A 239 23.84 -1.95 -0.19
C LEU A 239 25.01 -0.99 -0.51
N PRO A 240 25.88 -1.32 -1.48
CA PRO A 240 26.95 -0.43 -1.91
C PRO A 240 26.41 0.94 -2.29
N ASN A 241 27.01 2.01 -1.77
CA ASN A 241 26.67 3.37 -2.13
C ASN A 241 27.92 4.27 -2.12
N PRO A 242 28.62 4.39 -3.24
CA PRO A 242 29.81 5.27 -3.34
C PRO A 242 29.52 6.76 -3.08
N LYS A 243 28.23 7.15 -3.18
CA LYS A 243 27.75 8.52 -2.95
C LYS A 243 27.22 8.74 -1.53
N ALA A 244 27.34 7.75 -0.64
CA ALA A 244 26.87 7.84 0.73
C ALA A 244 27.43 9.08 1.44
N SER A 245 26.56 9.84 2.11
CA SER A 245 26.96 10.95 2.98
C SER A 245 27.24 10.45 4.39
N ARG A 246 28.25 11.05 5.05
CA ARG A 246 28.56 10.72 6.43
C ARG A 246 27.42 11.13 7.37
N GLU A 247 26.77 12.24 7.08
CA GLU A 247 25.64 12.77 7.83
C GLU A 247 24.48 11.76 7.88
N ASP A 248 24.10 11.20 6.73
CA ASP A 248 23.01 10.24 6.68
C ASP A 248 23.35 8.93 7.36
N TYR A 249 24.52 8.37 7.05
CA TYR A 249 24.87 7.03 7.49
C TYR A 249 25.39 6.97 8.92
N VAL A 250 26.35 7.82 9.29
CA VAL A 250 26.93 7.81 10.63
C VAL A 250 26.03 8.55 11.63
N ASP A 251 25.63 9.78 11.30
CA ASP A 251 24.85 10.61 12.21
C ASP A 251 23.36 10.23 12.17
N GLY A 252 22.84 9.81 11.03
CA GLY A 252 21.46 9.35 10.85
C GLY A 252 21.24 7.89 11.26
N PHE A 253 21.72 6.94 10.44
CA PHE A 253 21.50 5.50 10.66
C PHE A 253 22.40 4.85 11.72
N LYS A 254 23.31 5.60 12.33
CA LYS A 254 24.17 5.14 13.41
C LYS A 254 25.11 3.98 13.01
N VAL A 255 25.58 3.97 11.76
CA VAL A 255 26.69 3.09 11.37
C VAL A 255 28.02 3.67 11.93
N SER A 256 28.99 2.80 12.21
CA SER A 256 30.32 3.24 12.60
C SER A 256 31.09 3.81 11.41
N ASP A 257 32.16 4.58 11.68
CA ASP A 257 33.03 5.10 10.61
C ASP A 257 33.62 3.98 9.74
N VAL A 258 33.96 2.85 10.33
CA VAL A 258 34.46 1.67 9.60
C VAL A 258 33.39 1.08 8.69
N GLU A 259 32.16 0.89 9.19
CA GLU A 259 31.02 0.40 8.40
C GLU A 259 30.71 1.36 7.24
N PHE A 260 30.75 2.66 7.48
CA PHE A 260 30.53 3.68 6.49
C PHE A 260 31.57 3.62 5.35
N GLU A 261 32.87 3.54 5.68
CA GLU A 261 33.92 3.40 4.67
C GLU A 261 33.79 2.10 3.87
N ILE A 262 33.35 1.00 4.49
CA ILE A 262 33.05 -0.25 3.80
C ILE A 262 31.92 -0.02 2.79
N ILE A 263 30.79 0.56 3.18
CA ILE A 263 29.62 0.79 2.31
C ILE A 263 30.03 1.63 1.08
N ARG A 264 30.87 2.66 1.28
CA ARG A 264 31.36 3.52 0.20
C ARG A 264 32.36 2.85 -0.73
N ALA A 265 33.19 1.97 -0.20
CA ALA A 265 34.26 1.32 -0.95
C ALA A 265 33.78 0.11 -1.79
N LEU A 266 32.62 -0.46 -1.44
CA LEU A 266 32.06 -1.60 -2.19
C LEU A 266 31.65 -1.19 -3.61
N PRO A 267 32.05 -1.94 -4.65
CA PRO A 267 31.56 -1.71 -6.02
C PRO A 267 30.04 -1.87 -6.10
N GLU A 268 29.36 -1.00 -6.83
CA GLU A 268 27.89 -1.00 -6.97
C GLU A 268 27.35 -2.34 -7.54
N ASP A 269 28.12 -3.00 -8.38
CA ASP A 269 27.77 -4.28 -9.03
C ASP A 269 28.22 -5.53 -8.24
N SER A 270 28.89 -5.35 -7.09
CA SER A 270 29.48 -6.44 -6.31
C SER A 270 28.46 -7.42 -5.71
N ARG A 271 27.16 -7.06 -5.65
CA ARG A 271 26.12 -7.80 -4.94
C ARG A 271 26.46 -8.09 -3.48
N THR A 272 27.41 -7.36 -2.92
CA THR A 272 27.79 -7.45 -1.52
C THR A 272 26.98 -6.46 -0.69
N MET A 273 26.58 -6.84 0.50
CA MET A 273 25.85 -5.97 1.41
C MET A 273 26.42 -6.06 2.80
N LEU A 274 26.34 -4.95 3.55
CA LEU A 274 26.61 -4.93 4.97
C LEU A 274 25.30 -5.17 5.74
N ILE A 275 25.27 -6.24 6.54
CA ILE A 275 24.15 -6.54 7.45
C ILE A 275 24.59 -6.19 8.85
N LYS A 276 23.82 -5.33 9.53
CA LYS A 276 24.07 -4.85 10.87
C LYS A 276 22.94 -5.27 11.81
N GLN A 277 23.30 -5.84 12.97
CA GLN A 277 22.38 -6.13 14.07
C GLN A 277 22.98 -5.61 15.39
N GLY A 278 22.39 -4.57 15.96
CA GLY A 278 22.93 -3.91 17.13
C GLY A 278 24.33 -3.38 16.87
N THR A 279 25.33 -3.92 17.59
CA THR A 279 26.75 -3.54 17.47
C THR A 279 27.56 -4.47 16.54
N THR A 280 26.95 -5.52 16.03
CA THR A 280 27.62 -6.51 15.16
C THR A 280 27.25 -6.27 13.72
N SER A 281 28.22 -6.33 12.84
CA SER A 281 28.01 -6.27 11.39
C SER A 281 28.79 -7.36 10.66
N VAL A 282 28.27 -7.76 9.50
CA VAL A 282 28.88 -8.76 8.62
C VAL A 282 28.70 -8.38 7.17
N LEU A 283 29.71 -8.64 6.36
CA LEU A 283 29.63 -8.55 4.90
C LEU A 283 29.08 -9.85 4.33
N CYS A 284 28.04 -9.76 3.51
CA CYS A 284 27.42 -10.88 2.85
C CYS A 284 27.41 -10.66 1.34
N LEU A 285 27.74 -11.70 0.58
CA LEU A 285 27.55 -11.75 -0.85
C LEU A 285 26.18 -12.38 -1.16
N MET A 286 25.35 -11.68 -1.94
CA MET A 286 24.08 -12.23 -2.42
C MET A 286 24.32 -13.02 -3.72
N ASP A 287 24.50 -14.32 -3.58
CA ASP A 287 24.61 -15.22 -4.74
C ASP A 287 23.23 -15.75 -5.14
N LEU A 288 22.68 -15.21 -6.22
CA LEU A 288 21.41 -15.65 -6.82
C LEU A 288 21.61 -16.66 -7.96
N GLY A 289 22.84 -17.07 -8.27
CA GLY A 289 23.15 -18.07 -9.30
C GLY A 289 22.36 -19.37 -9.16
N PRO A 290 22.22 -19.94 -7.94
CA PRO A 290 21.47 -21.19 -7.73
C PRO A 290 20.00 -21.15 -8.13
N ILE A 291 19.34 -20.00 -8.12
CA ILE A 291 17.94 -19.86 -8.54
C ILE A 291 17.75 -19.70 -10.05
N GLY A 292 18.86 -19.48 -10.80
CA GLY A 292 18.94 -19.60 -12.25
C GLY A 292 17.82 -18.88 -13.01
N TRP A 293 17.04 -19.63 -13.77
CA TRP A 293 15.94 -19.13 -14.58
C TRP A 293 14.82 -18.44 -13.77
N SER A 294 14.64 -18.78 -12.51
CA SER A 294 13.66 -18.16 -11.61
C SER A 294 13.97 -16.68 -11.34
N LEU A 295 15.21 -16.21 -11.61
CA LEU A 295 15.55 -14.79 -11.52
C LEU A 295 14.66 -13.90 -12.37
N LYS A 296 14.15 -14.41 -13.52
CA LYS A 296 13.21 -13.66 -14.35
C LYS A 296 11.95 -13.23 -13.60
N VAL A 297 11.50 -14.04 -12.64
CA VAL A 297 10.31 -13.74 -11.82
C VAL A 297 10.57 -12.58 -10.86
N LEU A 298 11.83 -12.37 -10.45
CA LEU A 298 12.24 -11.28 -9.57
C LEU A 298 12.57 -9.99 -10.34
N SER A 299 12.52 -10.02 -11.68
CA SER A 299 12.78 -8.87 -12.53
C SER A 299 11.48 -8.11 -12.80
N GLY A 300 11.27 -7.00 -12.11
CA GLY A 300 10.12 -6.10 -12.28
C GLY A 300 10.30 -5.06 -13.40
N SER A 301 11.00 -5.39 -14.52
CA SER A 301 11.08 -4.44 -15.64
C SER A 301 9.72 -4.24 -16.31
N THR A 302 9.48 -3.04 -16.82
CA THR A 302 8.21 -2.68 -17.50
C THR A 302 7.87 -3.67 -18.62
N ASP A 303 8.85 -4.05 -19.44
CA ASP A 303 8.65 -5.02 -20.53
C ASP A 303 8.27 -6.41 -20.00
N ALA A 304 8.90 -6.85 -18.91
CA ALA A 304 8.55 -8.14 -18.29
C ALA A 304 7.13 -8.12 -17.69
N ILE A 305 6.73 -7.01 -17.09
CA ILE A 305 5.37 -6.83 -16.54
C ILE A 305 4.33 -6.89 -17.68
N HIS A 306 4.51 -6.12 -18.75
CA HIS A 306 3.60 -6.16 -19.90
C HIS A 306 3.56 -7.53 -20.57
N PHE A 307 4.70 -8.20 -20.69
CA PHE A 307 4.74 -9.57 -21.22
C PHE A 307 3.94 -10.53 -20.33
N ALA A 308 4.11 -10.45 -19.01
CA ALA A 308 3.35 -11.28 -18.08
C ALA A 308 1.84 -10.97 -18.11
N GLU A 309 1.44 -9.69 -18.25
CA GLU A 309 0.04 -9.28 -18.42
C GLU A 309 -0.57 -9.90 -19.69
N ASN A 310 0.11 -9.77 -20.83
CA ASN A 310 -0.34 -10.35 -22.10
C ASN A 310 -0.48 -11.87 -22.02
N LEU A 311 0.46 -12.55 -21.38
CA LEU A 311 0.36 -14.00 -21.19
C LEU A 311 -0.86 -14.37 -20.34
N ARG A 312 -1.08 -13.68 -19.21
CA ARG A 312 -2.21 -13.96 -18.31
C ARG A 312 -3.55 -13.74 -19.00
N SER A 313 -3.69 -12.69 -19.81
CA SER A 313 -4.90 -12.43 -20.58
C SER A 313 -5.15 -13.51 -21.65
N THR A 314 -4.10 -14.11 -22.21
CA THR A 314 -4.17 -15.10 -23.28
C THR A 314 -4.40 -16.52 -22.76
N VAL A 315 -3.63 -16.95 -21.74
CA VAL A 315 -3.63 -18.35 -21.29
C VAL A 315 -4.26 -18.57 -19.91
N GLY A 316 -4.65 -17.48 -19.23
CA GLY A 316 -5.33 -17.49 -17.93
C GLY A 316 -4.46 -17.05 -16.75
N GLU A 317 -5.11 -16.61 -15.68
CA GLU A 317 -4.50 -15.96 -14.51
C GLU A 317 -3.75 -16.91 -13.57
N SER A 318 -4.02 -18.22 -13.64
CA SER A 318 -3.34 -19.19 -12.78
C SER A 318 -1.83 -19.24 -13.08
N PRO A 319 -0.95 -19.22 -12.06
CA PRO A 319 0.49 -19.34 -12.26
C PRO A 319 0.87 -20.58 -13.10
N THR A 320 0.19 -21.68 -12.94
CA THR A 320 0.43 -22.89 -13.72
C THR A 320 0.08 -22.74 -15.21
N ALA A 321 -0.75 -21.78 -15.56
CA ALA A 321 -1.10 -21.48 -16.94
C ALA A 321 -0.05 -20.59 -17.63
N TRP A 322 0.30 -19.45 -17.06
CA TRP A 322 1.14 -18.43 -17.72
C TRP A 322 2.65 -18.54 -17.44
N LEU A 323 3.03 -18.97 -16.22
CA LEU A 323 4.42 -18.95 -15.78
C LEU A 323 5.37 -19.82 -16.65
N PRO A 324 4.97 -21.02 -17.13
CA PRO A 324 5.82 -21.80 -18.03
C PRO A 324 6.15 -21.07 -19.35
N TYR A 325 5.23 -20.26 -19.87
CA TYR A 325 5.47 -19.44 -21.07
C TYR A 325 6.37 -18.25 -20.74
N PHE A 326 6.13 -17.59 -19.63
CA PHE A 326 6.97 -16.48 -19.16
C PHE A 326 8.42 -16.88 -18.97
N LEU A 327 8.65 -18.08 -18.47
CA LEU A 327 9.99 -18.63 -18.24
C LEU A 327 10.62 -19.24 -19.50
N GLY A 328 9.91 -19.29 -20.63
CA GLY A 328 10.38 -19.87 -21.87
C GLY A 328 10.44 -21.41 -21.87
N GLN A 329 9.73 -22.05 -20.93
CA GLN A 329 9.62 -23.51 -20.86
C GLN A 329 8.56 -24.08 -21.82
N LYS A 330 7.63 -23.23 -22.27
CA LYS A 330 6.60 -23.51 -23.27
C LYS A 330 6.58 -22.40 -24.32
N GLN A 331 6.13 -22.73 -25.53
CA GLN A 331 5.89 -21.77 -26.60
C GLN A 331 4.39 -21.69 -26.88
N LEU A 332 3.89 -20.47 -27.12
CA LEU A 332 2.50 -20.27 -27.61
C LEU A 332 2.39 -20.91 -29.00
N SER A 333 1.30 -21.61 -29.27
CA SER A 333 1.01 -22.07 -30.63
C SER A 333 0.69 -20.85 -31.51
N SER A 334 1.05 -20.91 -32.78
CA SER A 334 0.81 -19.84 -33.77
C SER A 334 -0.66 -19.44 -33.92
N ASP A 335 -1.59 -20.24 -33.41
CA ASP A 335 -3.03 -19.98 -33.46
C ASP A 335 -3.54 -19.19 -32.22
N SER A 336 -2.64 -18.80 -31.30
CA SER A 336 -2.98 -18.11 -30.02
C SER A 336 -2.58 -16.62 -30.01
N LEU A 337 -2.04 -16.13 -31.10
CA LEU A 337 -1.70 -14.74 -31.39
C LEU A 337 -2.68 -14.16 -32.38
#